data_a8230e62a086454c4495bd8e564de8e4
#
_entry.id   a8230e62a086454c4495bd8e564de8e4
#
_cell.length_a   1.000
_cell.length_b   1.000
_cell.length_c   1.000
_cell.angle_alpha   90.00
_cell.angle_beta   90.00
_cell.angle_gamma   90.00
#
_symmetry.space_group_name_H-M   'P 1'
#
loop_
_entity.id
_entity.type
_entity.pdbx_description
1 polymer ?
#
loop_
_entity_poly.entity_id
_entity_poly.type
_entity_poly.pdbx_seq_one_letter_code
_entity_poly.pdbx_strand_id
1 'polypeptide(L)'
;RDEYGNPTGGFAGMDGYISQASAAAGGSPGSNWDLSQVIGQSIRIDIQCDGKIDATDFLDNTFGLDIQRHAGDLLPARQGAYTRHIHALITQAQYSGNEGRSALYTLTLRPWTWLMSQTSNYRIYQNQSPIETLRQLLEPYGYPFEFQLERTYPNLDYQVQYGETDYDFMARLAQEHGINLHYRHDEQGHRLILSDSLAIHTEQPSPAYQTLYTYPPQLKLQEEYLHSVSPRIRHTVGQIHLSDYAFKTPQADISAQAQQPRAGEWNQLEVYEWQQGDYIHAEQGQERAQRIQHSHHQHGYRARARGNTRGVQVGYHFTLANHPNEASNMDWLVLGQQIDV
;
A
#
# COMPACT_ATOMS: atom_id res chain seq x y z
N ARG A 1 18.50 -4.86 2.64
CA ARG A 1 18.01 -6.26 2.56
C ARG A 1 17.84 -6.76 3.97
N ASP A 2 16.74 -7.47 4.27
CA ASP A 2 16.57 -8.15 5.54
C ASP A 2 17.52 -9.36 5.66
N GLU A 3 17.51 -10.05 6.80
CA GLU A 3 18.33 -11.24 7.05
C GLU A 3 18.03 -12.41 6.10
N TYR A 4 16.97 -12.32 5.27
CA TYR A 4 16.60 -13.27 4.21
C TYR A 4 16.92 -12.76 2.80
N GLY A 5 17.64 -11.62 2.66
CA GLY A 5 18.08 -11.07 1.38
C GLY A 5 17.05 -10.24 0.61
N ASN A 6 15.87 -9.96 1.19
CA ASN A 6 14.85 -9.14 0.57
C ASN A 6 15.19 -7.65 0.66
N PRO A 7 14.86 -6.83 -0.35
CA PRO A 7 15.12 -5.40 -0.30
C PRO A 7 14.28 -4.75 0.81
N THR A 8 14.95 -4.18 1.82
CA THR A 8 14.32 -3.46 2.94
C THR A 8 13.89 -2.04 2.58
N GLY A 9 13.92 -1.66 1.32
CA GLY A 9 13.47 -0.38 0.80
C GLY A 9 11.95 -0.36 0.63
N GLY A 10 11.32 0.30 1.51
CA GLY A 10 10.03 0.92 1.75
C GLY A 10 8.94 0.95 0.70
N PHE A 11 8.80 -0.04 -0.12
CA PHE A 11 7.52 -0.27 -0.79
C PHE A 11 6.76 -1.35 -0.02
N ALA A 12 5.45 -1.15 0.16
CA ALA A 12 4.55 -2.25 0.49
C ALA A 12 4.73 -3.28 -0.62
N GLY A 13 5.78 -4.08 -0.48
CA GLY A 13 6.21 -5.04 -1.47
C GLY A 13 5.12 -6.09 -1.69
N MET A 14 5.32 -6.92 -2.66
CA MET A 14 4.45 -8.05 -2.98
C MET A 14 4.07 -8.94 -1.78
N ASP A 15 4.75 -8.78 -0.64
CA ASP A 15 4.47 -9.48 0.62
C ASP A 15 3.17 -9.04 1.32
N GLY A 16 2.58 -7.89 0.91
CA GLY A 16 1.29 -7.42 1.44
C GLY A 16 0.07 -8.22 0.98
N TYR A 17 0.24 -9.20 0.11
CA TYR A 17 -0.84 -10.00 -0.47
C TYR A 17 -0.67 -11.51 -0.30
N ILE A 18 0.00 -11.97 0.74
CA ILE A 18 -0.08 -13.38 1.11
C ILE A 18 -1.36 -13.59 1.91
N SER A 19 -2.48 -13.75 1.21
CA SER A 19 -3.66 -14.31 1.81
C SER A 19 -3.62 -15.81 1.59
N GLN A 20 -3.48 -16.59 2.66
CA GLN A 20 -3.78 -18.00 2.64
C GLN A 20 -5.30 -18.11 2.81
N ALA A 21 -6.00 -18.33 1.72
CA ALA A 21 -7.41 -18.68 1.78
C ALA A 21 -7.53 -20.19 1.80
N SER A 22 -8.06 -20.76 2.87
CA SER A 22 -8.48 -22.15 2.90
C SER A 22 -9.89 -22.22 2.33
N ALA A 23 -10.05 -22.78 1.15
CA ALA A 23 -11.36 -23.02 0.55
C ALA A 23 -11.76 -24.47 0.80
N ALA A 24 -12.90 -24.67 1.48
CA ALA A 24 -13.57 -25.97 1.51
C ALA A 24 -14.31 -26.15 0.18
N ALA A 25 -13.76 -26.94 -0.74
CA ALA A 25 -14.50 -27.36 -1.91
C ALA A 25 -15.52 -28.44 -1.49
N GLY A 26 -16.80 -28.07 -1.45
CA GLY A 26 -17.91 -29.02 -1.26
C GLY A 26 -18.04 -29.91 -2.50
N GLY A 27 -17.24 -30.98 -2.55
CA GLY A 27 -17.27 -31.99 -3.59
C GLY A 27 -17.25 -33.39 -2.96
N SER A 28 -17.83 -34.39 -3.66
CA SER A 28 -17.78 -35.76 -3.22
C SER A 28 -16.37 -36.22 -2.88
N PRO A 29 -16.15 -37.11 -1.86
CA PRO A 29 -14.84 -37.64 -1.52
C PRO A 29 -14.23 -38.26 -2.78
N GLY A 30 -13.17 -37.70 -3.33
CA GLY A 30 -12.50 -38.18 -4.54
C GLY A 30 -12.41 -37.24 -5.71
N SER A 31 -12.95 -36.00 -5.66
CA SER A 31 -12.71 -35.03 -6.70
C SER A 31 -11.28 -34.49 -6.57
N ASN A 32 -10.35 -35.09 -7.31
CA ASN A 32 -9.03 -34.52 -7.55
C ASN A 32 -9.23 -33.23 -8.33
N TRP A 33 -9.23 -32.10 -7.63
CA TRP A 33 -9.19 -30.80 -8.29
C TRP A 33 -7.83 -30.67 -8.97
N ASP A 34 -7.85 -30.46 -10.28
CA ASP A 34 -6.62 -30.23 -11.03
C ASP A 34 -6.11 -28.81 -10.72
N LEU A 35 -5.16 -28.73 -9.79
CA LEU A 35 -4.59 -27.47 -9.32
C LEU A 35 -3.90 -26.68 -10.44
N SER A 36 -3.47 -27.36 -11.51
CA SER A 36 -2.83 -26.68 -12.64
C SER A 36 -3.78 -25.74 -13.37
N GLN A 37 -5.08 -26.02 -13.36
CA GLN A 37 -6.09 -25.21 -14.04
C GLN A 37 -6.44 -23.90 -13.30
N VAL A 38 -6.11 -23.81 -12.00
CA VAL A 38 -6.40 -22.60 -11.22
C VAL A 38 -5.24 -21.62 -11.16
N ILE A 39 -4.02 -22.07 -11.44
CA ILE A 39 -2.84 -21.19 -11.45
C ILE A 39 -2.96 -20.13 -12.54
N GLY A 40 -2.71 -18.88 -12.20
CA GLY A 40 -2.84 -17.73 -13.09
C GLY A 40 -4.27 -17.20 -13.24
N GLN A 41 -5.27 -17.89 -12.67
CA GLN A 41 -6.64 -17.41 -12.69
C GLN A 41 -6.83 -16.24 -11.71
N SER A 42 -7.73 -15.31 -12.11
CA SER A 42 -8.14 -14.22 -11.22
C SER A 42 -9.14 -14.73 -10.18
N ILE A 43 -8.99 -14.28 -8.95
CA ILE A 43 -9.93 -14.55 -7.85
C ILE A 43 -10.39 -13.23 -7.23
N ARG A 44 -11.63 -13.19 -6.76
CA ARG A 44 -12.19 -12.11 -5.95
C ARG A 44 -12.54 -12.65 -4.57
N ILE A 45 -12.14 -11.90 -3.55
CA ILE A 45 -12.51 -12.12 -2.15
C ILE A 45 -13.44 -11.00 -1.74
N ASP A 46 -14.62 -11.34 -1.26
CA ASP A 46 -15.63 -10.40 -0.77
C ASP A 46 -15.65 -10.42 0.75
N ILE A 47 -15.33 -9.27 1.37
CA ILE A 47 -15.32 -9.10 2.81
C ILE A 47 -16.50 -8.20 3.20
N GLN A 48 -17.40 -8.72 4.02
CA GLN A 48 -18.49 -7.94 4.57
C GLN A 48 -17.96 -7.00 5.66
N CYS A 49 -18.15 -5.71 5.47
CA CYS A 49 -17.77 -4.65 6.39
C CYS A 49 -19.04 -4.12 7.07
N ASP A 50 -19.08 -4.21 8.40
CA ASP A 50 -20.32 -3.96 9.15
C ASP A 50 -20.68 -2.48 9.27
N GLY A 51 -19.74 -1.56 9.04
CA GLY A 51 -19.98 -0.14 9.25
C GLY A 51 -20.12 0.25 10.71
N LYS A 52 -20.70 1.42 10.96
CA LYS A 52 -21.02 1.94 12.31
C LYS A 52 -22.50 1.86 12.61
N ILE A 53 -22.82 1.65 13.89
CA ILE A 53 -24.21 1.77 14.37
C ILE A 53 -24.55 3.27 14.41
N ASP A 54 -25.68 3.63 13.86
CA ASP A 54 -26.18 5.00 13.96
C ASP A 54 -26.64 5.27 15.40
N ALA A 55 -25.99 6.24 16.07
CA ALA A 55 -26.35 6.62 17.43
C ALA A 55 -27.78 7.20 17.53
N THR A 56 -28.29 7.80 16.44
CA THR A 56 -29.67 8.30 16.38
C THR A 56 -30.67 7.17 16.38
N ASP A 57 -30.42 6.08 15.68
CA ASP A 57 -31.28 4.89 15.71
C ASP A 57 -31.32 4.24 17.12
N PHE A 58 -30.22 4.34 17.87
CA PHE A 58 -30.19 3.84 19.26
C PHE A 58 -31.03 4.70 20.21
N LEU A 59 -31.00 5.99 20.03
CA LEU A 59 -31.80 6.93 20.83
C LEU A 59 -33.29 6.79 20.51
N ASP A 60 -33.66 6.67 19.26
CA ASP A 60 -35.08 6.49 18.83
C ASP A 60 -35.67 5.16 19.31
N ASN A 61 -34.88 4.09 19.33
CA ASN A 61 -35.29 2.78 19.83
C ASN A 61 -35.38 2.71 21.36
N THR A 62 -34.63 3.55 22.08
CA THR A 62 -34.60 3.56 23.55
C THR A 62 -35.84 4.30 24.14
N PHE A 63 -36.44 5.24 23.41
CA PHE A 63 -37.55 6.04 23.85
C PHE A 63 -38.92 5.62 23.31
N GLY A 64 -39.05 4.51 22.59
CA GLY A 64 -40.29 3.75 22.44
C GLY A 64 -41.42 4.44 21.72
N LEU A 65 -41.22 5.12 20.61
CA LEU A 65 -42.29 5.82 19.90
C LEU A 65 -42.51 5.39 18.45
N ASP A 66 -42.14 4.17 18.06
CA ASP A 66 -42.62 3.65 16.77
C ASP A 66 -42.90 2.13 16.82
N ILE A 67 -44.16 1.78 17.11
CA ILE A 67 -44.64 0.39 17.25
C ILE A 67 -44.95 -0.25 15.87
N GLN A 68 -44.57 0.34 14.78
CA GLN A 68 -44.87 -0.19 13.42
C GLN A 68 -43.70 -0.82 12.67
N ARG A 69 -42.55 -1.03 13.29
CA ARG A 69 -41.49 -1.81 12.66
C ARG A 69 -41.70 -3.31 12.84
N HIS A 70 -41.67 -4.06 11.74
CA HIS A 70 -41.83 -5.52 11.73
C HIS A 70 -40.66 -6.16 12.49
N ALA A 71 -40.89 -7.33 13.12
CA ALA A 71 -39.90 -8.04 13.94
C ALA A 71 -38.56 -8.40 13.22
N GLY A 72 -38.42 -8.16 11.92
CA GLY A 72 -37.21 -8.27 11.16
C GLY A 72 -36.32 -7.01 11.13
N ASP A 73 -36.89 -5.85 11.57
CA ASP A 73 -36.16 -4.55 11.52
C ASP A 73 -35.52 -4.16 12.85
N LEU A 74 -35.34 -5.12 13.76
CA LEU A 74 -34.81 -4.89 15.12
C LEU A 74 -33.30 -4.69 15.19
N LEU A 75 -32.60 -4.79 14.08
CA LEU A 75 -31.17 -4.47 14.05
C LEU A 75 -31.01 -2.99 13.69
N PRO A 76 -30.22 -2.22 14.48
CA PRO A 76 -29.95 -0.82 14.16
C PRO A 76 -29.36 -0.72 12.74
N ALA A 77 -29.81 0.28 11.99
CA ALA A 77 -29.26 0.56 10.67
C ALA A 77 -27.76 0.82 10.80
N ARG A 78 -26.95 0.15 9.97
CA ARG A 78 -25.50 0.30 9.98
C ARG A 78 -25.09 1.27 8.88
N GLN A 79 -24.64 2.45 9.27
CA GLN A 79 -24.09 3.43 8.32
C GLN A 79 -22.76 2.98 7.75
N GLY A 80 -22.63 3.08 6.42
CA GLY A 80 -21.38 2.78 5.73
C GLY A 80 -21.02 1.31 5.68
N ALA A 81 -21.98 0.40 5.95
CA ALA A 81 -21.81 -1.03 5.69
C ALA A 81 -21.67 -1.27 4.18
N TYR A 82 -20.70 -2.07 3.77
CA TYR A 82 -20.46 -2.39 2.36
C TYR A 82 -19.70 -3.69 2.21
N THR A 83 -19.66 -4.21 0.98
CA THR A 83 -18.81 -5.33 0.62
C THR A 83 -17.50 -4.80 0.06
N ARG A 84 -16.39 -5.12 0.72
CA ARG A 84 -15.05 -4.83 0.24
C ARG A 84 -14.60 -5.93 -0.69
N HIS A 85 -14.15 -5.56 -1.89
CA HIS A 85 -13.63 -6.48 -2.89
C HIS A 85 -12.10 -6.48 -2.86
N ILE A 86 -11.48 -7.67 -2.87
CA ILE A 86 -10.05 -7.84 -3.05
C ILE A 86 -9.84 -8.77 -4.23
N HIS A 87 -9.15 -8.30 -5.25
CA HIS A 87 -8.82 -9.07 -6.45
C HIS A 87 -7.35 -9.44 -6.46
N ALA A 88 -7.04 -10.65 -6.89
CA ALA A 88 -5.67 -11.13 -7.02
C ALA A 88 -5.59 -12.25 -8.06
N LEU A 89 -4.36 -12.66 -8.39
CA LEU A 89 -4.07 -13.86 -9.16
C LEU A 89 -3.67 -14.99 -8.24
N ILE A 90 -4.12 -16.20 -8.55
CA ILE A 90 -3.67 -17.42 -7.85
C ILE A 90 -2.29 -17.77 -8.39
N THR A 91 -1.25 -17.59 -7.55
CA THR A 91 0.14 -17.86 -7.93
C THR A 91 0.65 -19.20 -7.44
N GLN A 92 0.00 -19.76 -6.42
CA GLN A 92 0.28 -21.09 -5.91
C GLN A 92 -1.00 -21.71 -5.37
N ALA A 93 -1.18 -23.01 -5.58
CA ALA A 93 -2.26 -23.79 -5.03
C ALA A 93 -1.69 -25.08 -4.45
N GLN A 94 -2.09 -25.42 -3.25
CA GLN A 94 -1.63 -26.63 -2.54
C GLN A 94 -2.82 -27.34 -1.91
N TYR A 95 -2.88 -28.65 -2.06
CA TYR A 95 -3.76 -29.49 -1.25
C TYR A 95 -3.18 -29.61 0.16
N SER A 96 -3.93 -29.22 1.17
CA SER A 96 -3.48 -29.14 2.56
C SER A 96 -4.02 -30.28 3.44
N GLY A 97 -4.86 -31.17 2.89
CA GLY A 97 -5.44 -32.29 3.59
C GLY A 97 -6.96 -32.32 3.57
N ASN A 98 -7.55 -33.08 4.48
CA ASN A 98 -9.00 -33.15 4.64
C ASN A 98 -9.41 -32.73 6.05
N GLU A 99 -10.53 -32.01 6.13
CA GLU A 99 -11.24 -31.74 7.37
C GLU A 99 -12.63 -32.38 7.29
N GLY A 100 -12.81 -33.50 7.99
CA GLY A 100 -14.00 -34.32 7.88
C GLY A 100 -14.21 -34.87 6.46
N ARG A 101 -15.24 -34.36 5.77
CA ARG A 101 -15.56 -34.74 4.38
C ARG A 101 -15.10 -33.69 3.34
N SER A 102 -14.51 -32.61 3.77
CA SER A 102 -14.08 -31.51 2.92
C SER A 102 -12.58 -31.58 2.65
N ALA A 103 -12.17 -31.40 1.40
CA ALA A 103 -10.78 -31.23 1.03
C ALA A 103 -10.37 -29.78 1.29
N LEU A 104 -9.21 -29.59 1.93
CA LEU A 104 -8.62 -28.28 2.20
C LEU A 104 -7.56 -27.95 1.18
N TYR A 105 -7.65 -26.76 0.64
CA TYR A 105 -6.66 -26.20 -0.28
C TYR A 105 -6.14 -24.87 0.25
N THR A 106 -4.84 -24.65 0.15
CA THR A 106 -4.19 -23.39 0.44
C THR A 106 -3.83 -22.71 -0.88
N LEU A 107 -4.31 -21.48 -1.07
CA LEU A 107 -4.01 -20.68 -2.24
C LEU A 107 -3.13 -19.49 -1.84
N THR A 108 -2.05 -19.24 -2.59
CA THR A 108 -1.27 -18.01 -2.47
C THR A 108 -1.74 -17.04 -3.56
N LEU A 109 -2.13 -15.86 -3.12
CA LEU A 109 -2.72 -14.84 -3.97
C LEU A 109 -1.76 -13.64 -4.05
N ARG A 110 -1.57 -13.10 -5.26
CA ARG A 110 -0.71 -11.94 -5.50
C ARG A 110 -1.34 -10.97 -6.50
N PRO A 111 -0.99 -9.68 -6.44
CA PRO A 111 -1.44 -8.74 -7.47
C PRO A 111 -0.83 -9.11 -8.83
N TRP A 112 -1.47 -8.65 -9.92
CA TRP A 112 -1.01 -8.95 -11.27
C TRP A 112 0.45 -8.55 -11.54
N THR A 113 0.97 -7.53 -10.86
CA THR A 113 2.38 -7.12 -10.98
C THR A 113 3.38 -8.20 -10.55
N TRP A 114 2.91 -9.25 -9.84
CA TRP A 114 3.73 -10.42 -9.58
C TRP A 114 4.23 -11.07 -10.89
N LEU A 115 3.44 -11.02 -11.96
CA LEU A 115 3.86 -11.52 -13.28
C LEU A 115 5.14 -10.83 -13.76
N MET A 116 5.31 -9.55 -13.43
CA MET A 116 6.50 -8.77 -13.78
C MET A 116 7.76 -9.28 -13.07
N SER A 117 7.64 -9.95 -11.93
CA SER A 117 8.77 -10.57 -11.24
C SER A 117 9.21 -11.90 -11.86
N GLN A 118 8.41 -12.45 -12.76
CA GLN A 118 8.70 -13.71 -13.46
C GLN A 118 9.41 -13.49 -14.81
N THR A 119 9.62 -12.23 -15.19
CA THR A 119 10.25 -11.83 -16.44
C THR A 119 11.44 -10.93 -16.16
N SER A 120 12.60 -11.22 -16.72
CA SER A 120 13.79 -10.38 -16.67
C SER A 120 14.27 -10.03 -18.08
N ASN A 121 14.91 -8.87 -18.25
CA ASN A 121 15.30 -8.42 -19.57
C ASN A 121 16.52 -7.49 -19.57
N TYR A 122 17.04 -7.23 -20.78
CA TYR A 122 18.05 -6.22 -21.09
C TYR A 122 17.43 -5.26 -22.08
N ARG A 123 16.98 -4.09 -21.62
CA ARG A 123 16.34 -3.07 -22.46
C ARG A 123 16.96 -1.71 -22.23
N ILE A 124 17.06 -0.92 -23.28
CA ILE A 124 17.50 0.47 -23.23
C ILE A 124 16.34 1.35 -23.68
N TYR A 125 16.02 2.32 -22.87
CA TYR A 125 15.03 3.35 -23.15
C TYR A 125 15.77 4.67 -23.33
N GLN A 126 15.52 5.39 -24.43
CA GLN A 126 16.27 6.60 -24.78
C GLN A 126 15.35 7.79 -25.03
N ASN A 127 15.80 8.97 -24.59
CA ASN A 127 15.16 10.25 -24.83
C ASN A 127 13.67 10.30 -24.47
N GLN A 128 13.29 9.63 -23.37
CA GLN A 128 11.92 9.57 -22.88
C GLN A 128 11.85 9.76 -21.36
N SER A 129 10.70 10.18 -20.89
CA SER A 129 10.46 10.38 -19.48
C SER A 129 10.38 9.04 -18.72
N PRO A 130 10.65 9.02 -17.40
CA PRO A 130 10.40 7.85 -16.57
C PRO A 130 8.95 7.35 -16.65
N ILE A 131 8.00 8.26 -16.86
CA ILE A 131 6.57 7.91 -16.97
C ILE A 131 6.27 7.16 -18.26
N GLU A 132 6.87 7.59 -19.38
CA GLU A 132 6.75 6.89 -20.66
C GLU A 132 7.42 5.51 -20.59
N THR A 133 8.58 5.41 -19.92
CA THR A 133 9.26 4.14 -19.69
C THR A 133 8.39 3.19 -18.85
N LEU A 134 7.82 3.69 -17.75
CA LEU A 134 6.91 2.89 -16.89
C LEU A 134 5.66 2.45 -17.68
N ARG A 135 5.09 3.33 -18.50
CA ARG A 135 3.94 2.98 -19.34
C ARG A 135 4.27 1.87 -20.32
N GLN A 136 5.37 1.99 -21.07
CA GLN A 136 5.82 0.96 -22.02
C GLN A 136 6.13 -0.38 -21.35
N LEU A 137 6.57 -0.34 -20.08
CA LEU A 137 6.85 -1.54 -19.29
C LEU A 137 5.56 -2.24 -18.83
N LEU A 138 4.52 -1.47 -18.48
CA LEU A 138 3.26 -1.97 -17.89
C LEU A 138 2.26 -2.43 -18.96
N GLU A 139 2.14 -1.71 -20.08
CA GLU A 139 1.15 -1.98 -21.13
C GLU A 139 1.12 -3.44 -21.63
N PRO A 140 2.25 -4.14 -21.85
CA PRO A 140 2.25 -5.51 -22.35
C PRO A 140 1.55 -6.53 -21.44
N TYR A 141 1.40 -6.22 -20.15
CA TYR A 141 0.74 -7.12 -19.20
C TYR A 141 -0.79 -7.09 -19.31
N GLY A 142 -1.37 -6.06 -19.95
CA GLY A 142 -2.81 -5.98 -20.22
C GLY A 142 -3.70 -5.74 -18.99
N TYR A 143 -3.12 -5.37 -17.85
CA TYR A 143 -3.86 -5.05 -16.62
C TYR A 143 -4.01 -3.54 -16.44
N PRO A 144 -5.06 -3.08 -15.73
CA PRO A 144 -5.28 -1.65 -15.52
C PRO A 144 -4.24 -1.05 -14.58
N PHE A 145 -3.74 0.13 -14.97
CA PHE A 145 -2.90 0.99 -14.16
C PHE A 145 -3.26 2.46 -14.40
N GLU A 146 -2.91 3.32 -13.45
CA GLU A 146 -3.25 4.73 -13.49
C GLU A 146 -2.11 5.57 -12.91
N PHE A 147 -1.73 6.63 -13.61
CA PHE A 147 -0.80 7.63 -13.11
C PHE A 147 -1.57 8.79 -12.48
N GLN A 148 -1.38 9.00 -11.19
CA GLN A 148 -1.88 10.13 -10.42
C GLN A 148 -0.69 10.98 -9.99
N LEU A 149 -0.25 11.88 -10.85
CA LEU A 149 0.99 12.63 -10.72
C LEU A 149 0.71 14.13 -10.75
N GLU A 150 1.33 14.85 -9.83
CA GLU A 150 1.28 16.31 -9.76
C GLU A 150 2.54 16.95 -10.36
N ARG A 151 3.66 16.21 -10.40
CA ARG A 151 4.93 16.70 -10.91
C ARG A 151 5.10 16.39 -12.38
N THR A 152 5.97 17.18 -13.04
CA THR A 152 6.45 16.92 -14.40
C THR A 152 7.76 16.14 -14.35
N TYR A 153 7.95 15.25 -15.31
CA TYR A 153 9.12 14.40 -15.39
C TYR A 153 9.85 14.65 -16.71
N PRO A 154 11.06 15.22 -16.66
CA PRO A 154 11.83 15.49 -17.87
C PRO A 154 12.25 14.19 -18.55
N ASN A 155 12.54 14.30 -19.86
CA ASN A 155 13.13 13.20 -20.59
C ASN A 155 14.56 12.97 -20.10
N LEU A 156 14.92 11.71 -19.95
CA LEU A 156 16.26 11.26 -19.62
C LEU A 156 16.95 10.80 -20.91
N ASP A 157 18.27 11.01 -21.00
CA ASP A 157 19.06 10.62 -22.16
C ASP A 157 18.94 9.10 -22.40
N TYR A 158 19.04 8.31 -21.34
CA TYR A 158 18.75 6.88 -21.39
C TYR A 158 18.45 6.29 -20.01
N GLN A 159 17.74 5.17 -20.01
CA GLN A 159 17.47 4.34 -18.84
C GLN A 159 17.71 2.89 -19.24
N VAL A 160 18.28 2.10 -18.34
CA VAL A 160 18.64 0.72 -18.64
C VAL A 160 18.03 -0.22 -17.63
N GLN A 161 17.29 -1.21 -18.13
CA GLN A 161 16.99 -2.44 -17.42
C GLN A 161 18.15 -3.42 -17.70
N TYR A 162 18.90 -3.83 -16.68
CA TYR A 162 20.09 -4.64 -16.85
C TYR A 162 20.00 -5.97 -16.08
N GLY A 163 19.36 -6.96 -16.67
CA GLY A 163 19.23 -8.30 -16.10
C GLY A 163 18.33 -8.40 -14.87
N GLU A 164 17.70 -7.31 -14.49
CA GLU A 164 16.70 -7.27 -13.40
C GLU A 164 15.32 -7.66 -13.90
N THR A 165 14.42 -8.03 -12.99
CA THR A 165 13.04 -8.32 -13.36
C THR A 165 12.31 -7.05 -13.80
N ASP A 166 11.23 -7.20 -14.57
CA ASP A 166 10.40 -6.06 -14.95
C ASP A 166 9.82 -5.37 -13.70
N TYR A 167 9.54 -6.12 -12.63
CA TYR A 167 9.09 -5.56 -11.36
C TYR A 167 10.19 -4.76 -10.63
N ASP A 168 11.40 -5.29 -10.54
CA ASP A 168 12.52 -4.61 -9.89
C ASP A 168 12.89 -3.34 -10.63
N PHE A 169 12.86 -3.38 -11.98
CA PHE A 169 13.08 -2.20 -12.81
C PHE A 169 11.99 -1.14 -12.57
N MET A 170 10.72 -1.53 -12.58
CA MET A 170 9.60 -0.64 -12.26
C MET A 170 9.78 -0.02 -10.87
N ALA A 171 10.05 -0.84 -9.87
CA ALA A 171 10.18 -0.39 -8.48
C ALA A 171 11.37 0.55 -8.30
N ARG A 172 12.53 0.24 -8.92
CA ARG A 172 13.72 1.09 -8.88
C ARG A 172 13.46 2.43 -9.55
N LEU A 173 12.88 2.41 -10.76
CA LEU A 173 12.55 3.65 -11.48
C LEU A 173 11.54 4.51 -10.72
N ALA A 174 10.51 3.90 -10.16
CA ALA A 174 9.54 4.59 -9.32
C ALA A 174 10.21 5.20 -8.08
N GLN A 175 11.08 4.46 -7.40
CA GLN A 175 11.83 4.95 -6.24
C GLN A 175 12.74 6.12 -6.58
N GLU A 176 13.50 6.03 -7.65
CA GLU A 176 14.42 7.09 -8.12
C GLU A 176 13.68 8.40 -8.36
N HIS A 177 12.43 8.32 -8.84
CA HIS A 177 11.60 9.47 -9.16
C HIS A 177 10.56 9.82 -8.09
N GLY A 178 10.57 9.12 -6.93
CA GLY A 178 9.66 9.38 -5.81
C GLY A 178 8.20 9.12 -6.16
N ILE A 179 7.95 8.08 -6.94
CA ILE A 179 6.62 7.59 -7.31
C ILE A 179 6.26 6.43 -6.37
N ASN A 180 5.12 6.52 -5.71
CA ASN A 180 4.59 5.48 -4.84
C ASN A 180 3.68 4.55 -5.61
N LEU A 181 3.67 3.28 -5.21
CA LEU A 181 2.87 2.23 -5.82
C LEU A 181 1.86 1.70 -4.80
N HIS A 182 0.60 1.66 -5.16
CA HIS A 182 -0.43 0.99 -4.37
C HIS A 182 -1.54 0.45 -5.28
N TYR A 183 -2.45 -0.35 -4.71
CA TYR A 183 -3.54 -0.96 -5.47
C TYR A 183 -4.88 -0.40 -5.01
N ARG A 184 -5.74 -0.12 -5.97
CA ARG A 184 -7.15 0.16 -5.75
C ARG A 184 -7.97 -1.00 -6.28
N HIS A 185 -8.92 -1.45 -5.47
CA HIS A 185 -9.83 -2.53 -5.82
C HIS A 185 -11.24 -1.98 -5.97
N ASP A 186 -11.96 -2.46 -6.97
CA ASP A 186 -13.39 -2.18 -7.20
C ASP A 186 -14.13 -3.49 -7.51
N GLU A 187 -15.38 -3.43 -7.95
CA GLU A 187 -16.17 -4.62 -8.28
C GLU A 187 -15.61 -5.40 -9.48
N GLN A 188 -14.87 -4.75 -10.35
CA GLN A 188 -14.45 -5.29 -11.65
C GLN A 188 -13.03 -5.85 -11.61
N GLY A 189 -12.19 -5.36 -10.70
CA GLY A 189 -10.80 -5.79 -10.64
C GLY A 189 -9.94 -4.99 -9.67
N HIS A 190 -8.64 -5.11 -9.86
CA HIS A 190 -7.69 -4.24 -9.18
C HIS A 190 -6.79 -3.54 -10.19
N ARG A 191 -6.44 -2.28 -9.89
CA ARG A 191 -5.54 -1.47 -10.71
C ARG A 191 -4.34 -1.01 -9.89
N LEU A 192 -3.20 -0.94 -10.55
CA LEU A 192 -2.00 -0.32 -9.99
C LEU A 192 -2.13 1.20 -10.08
N ILE A 193 -1.95 1.89 -8.96
CA ILE A 193 -1.88 3.35 -8.89
C ILE A 193 -0.44 3.77 -8.68
N LEU A 194 0.04 4.66 -9.53
CA LEU A 194 1.36 5.28 -9.43
C LEU A 194 1.14 6.76 -9.05
N SER A 195 1.59 7.13 -7.85
CA SER A 195 1.33 8.47 -7.29
C SER A 195 2.60 9.12 -6.75
N ASP A 196 2.70 10.44 -6.83
CA ASP A 196 3.88 11.21 -6.42
C ASP A 196 3.63 12.25 -5.34
N SER A 197 2.40 12.33 -4.83
CA SER A 197 1.97 13.29 -3.81
C SER A 197 1.10 12.63 -2.76
N LEU A 198 1.22 13.09 -1.50
CA LEU A 198 0.31 12.68 -0.43
C LEU A 198 -1.10 13.27 -0.60
N ALA A 199 -1.23 14.40 -1.30
CA ALA A 199 -2.52 15.05 -1.54
C ALA A 199 -3.47 14.22 -2.43
N ILE A 200 -2.94 13.26 -3.15
CA ILE A 200 -3.72 12.35 -4.01
C ILE A 200 -4.48 11.29 -3.18
N HIS A 201 -3.98 10.98 -1.98
CA HIS A 201 -4.64 10.02 -1.10
C HIS A 201 -5.86 10.66 -0.46
N THR A 202 -7.01 10.05 -0.67
CA THR A 202 -8.30 10.51 -0.13
C THR A 202 -8.66 9.78 1.16
N GLU A 203 -9.70 10.24 1.83
CA GLU A 203 -10.30 9.53 2.97
C GLU A 203 -10.80 8.13 2.57
N GLN A 204 -10.94 7.26 3.58
CA GLN A 204 -11.52 5.92 3.36
C GLN A 204 -12.83 6.01 2.57
N PRO A 205 -13.07 5.09 1.61
CA PRO A 205 -14.23 5.16 0.72
C PRO A 205 -15.58 5.15 1.46
N SER A 206 -15.66 4.38 2.55
CA SER A 206 -16.87 4.35 3.37
C SER A 206 -16.76 5.33 4.54
N PRO A 207 -17.77 6.17 4.78
CA PRO A 207 -17.80 7.13 5.90
C PRO A 207 -17.58 6.49 7.26
N ALA A 208 -17.97 5.23 7.44
CA ALA A 208 -17.78 4.50 8.68
C ALA A 208 -16.32 4.33 9.08
N TYR A 209 -15.40 4.40 8.12
CA TYR A 209 -13.97 4.17 8.33
C TYR A 209 -13.12 5.45 8.17
N GLN A 210 -13.72 6.60 7.91
CA GLN A 210 -13.03 7.88 7.82
C GLN A 210 -12.54 8.37 9.18
N THR A 211 -13.29 8.09 10.26
CA THR A 211 -12.83 8.30 11.63
C THR A 211 -12.85 6.99 12.39
N LEU A 212 -11.69 6.56 12.89
CA LEU A 212 -11.54 5.36 13.70
C LEU A 212 -11.27 5.71 15.15
N TYR A 213 -11.96 5.01 16.04
CA TYR A 213 -11.84 5.20 17.48
C TYR A 213 -10.99 4.10 18.09
N THR A 214 -10.24 4.48 19.16
CA THR A 214 -9.48 3.52 19.95
C THR A 214 -10.25 3.22 21.24
N TYR A 215 -10.48 1.94 21.49
CA TYR A 215 -11.10 1.46 22.72
C TYR A 215 -10.33 0.31 23.35
N PRO A 216 -10.34 0.16 24.70
CA PRO A 216 -9.74 -0.99 25.35
C PRO A 216 -10.35 -2.31 24.83
N PRO A 217 -9.54 -3.37 24.68
CA PRO A 217 -10.01 -4.65 24.14
C PRO A 217 -11.05 -5.37 25.02
N GLN A 218 -11.21 -4.95 26.29
CA GLN A 218 -12.23 -5.47 27.21
C GLN A 218 -13.63 -4.95 26.89
N LEU A 219 -13.73 -3.81 26.21
CA LEU A 219 -15.00 -3.29 25.72
C LEU A 219 -15.47 -4.13 24.53
N LYS A 220 -16.46 -4.99 24.76
CA LYS A 220 -17.12 -5.77 23.70
C LYS A 220 -18.13 -4.88 22.98
N LEU A 221 -17.64 -4.04 22.08
CA LEU A 221 -18.51 -3.23 21.23
C LEU A 221 -19.01 -4.07 20.06
N GLN A 222 -20.22 -3.78 19.61
CA GLN A 222 -20.80 -4.39 18.40
C GLN A 222 -20.33 -3.69 17.12
N GLU A 223 -19.43 -2.72 17.25
CA GLU A 223 -18.86 -1.94 16.15
C GLU A 223 -17.43 -2.36 15.82
N GLU A 224 -16.99 -2.00 14.64
CA GLU A 224 -15.58 -2.13 14.24
C GLU A 224 -14.76 -0.98 14.83
N TYR A 225 -13.67 -1.28 15.53
CA TYR A 225 -12.81 -0.30 16.20
C TYR A 225 -11.36 -0.78 16.28
N LEU A 226 -10.46 0.14 16.64
CA LEU A 226 -9.06 -0.17 16.94
C LEU A 226 -8.92 -0.42 18.43
N HIS A 227 -8.40 -1.58 18.82
CA HIS A 227 -8.13 -1.88 20.24
C HIS A 227 -6.69 -1.56 20.65
N SER A 228 -5.80 -1.28 19.70
CA SER A 228 -4.42 -0.89 19.95
C SER A 228 -3.89 -0.05 18.80
N VAL A 229 -3.28 1.08 19.13
CA VAL A 229 -2.47 1.88 18.20
C VAL A 229 -1.14 2.18 18.90
N SER A 230 -0.04 1.83 18.24
CA SER A 230 1.31 1.97 18.79
C SER A 230 2.13 2.86 17.86
N PRO A 231 2.16 4.18 18.09
CA PRO A 231 3.03 5.08 17.35
C PRO A 231 4.49 4.81 17.68
N ARG A 232 5.34 4.95 16.69
CA ARG A 232 6.78 4.74 16.79
C ARG A 232 7.50 5.89 16.14
N ILE A 233 8.37 6.52 16.92
CA ILE A 233 9.30 7.54 16.42
C ILE A 233 10.67 6.89 16.26
N ARG A 234 11.32 7.16 15.13
CA ARG A 234 12.67 6.69 14.81
C ARG A 234 13.53 7.89 14.48
N HIS A 235 14.79 7.83 14.90
CA HIS A 235 15.80 8.76 14.40
C HIS A 235 15.94 8.62 12.89
N THR A 236 16.02 9.74 12.18
CA THR A 236 16.22 9.79 10.72
C THR A 236 17.33 10.78 10.39
N VAL A 237 17.94 10.62 9.23
CA VAL A 237 18.95 11.52 8.71
C VAL A 237 18.37 12.92 8.56
N GLY A 238 19.09 13.92 9.06
CA GLY A 238 18.68 15.32 9.04
C GLY A 238 19.13 16.10 7.81
N GLN A 239 20.21 15.64 7.16
CA GLN A 239 20.81 16.30 6.00
C GLN A 239 21.17 15.31 4.93
N ILE A 240 20.91 15.68 3.69
CA ILE A 240 21.38 14.96 2.49
C ILE A 240 22.27 15.91 1.71
N HIS A 241 23.44 15.44 1.35
CA HIS A 241 24.34 16.16 0.48
C HIS A 241 24.66 15.29 -0.73
N LEU A 242 24.31 15.77 -1.91
CA LEU A 242 24.59 15.11 -3.17
C LEU A 242 25.69 15.88 -3.90
N SER A 243 26.56 15.16 -4.58
CA SER A 243 27.52 15.74 -5.51
C SER A 243 27.54 14.92 -6.79
N ASP A 244 27.74 15.59 -7.91
CA ASP A 244 27.86 14.96 -9.21
C ASP A 244 28.83 15.74 -10.10
N TYR A 245 29.11 15.20 -11.28
CA TYR A 245 30.03 15.80 -12.22
C TYR A 245 29.39 15.96 -13.60
N ALA A 246 29.18 17.22 -14.00
CA ALA A 246 28.69 17.55 -15.33
C ALA A 246 29.87 17.62 -16.33
N PHE A 247 30.09 16.57 -17.09
CA PHE A 247 31.19 16.51 -18.07
C PHE A 247 31.06 17.58 -19.18
N LYS A 248 29.87 18.07 -19.47
CA LYS A 248 29.61 19.14 -20.42
C LYS A 248 30.01 20.52 -19.87
N THR A 249 30.00 20.68 -18.56
CA THR A 249 30.34 21.92 -17.84
C THR A 249 31.21 21.62 -16.63
N PRO A 250 32.51 21.21 -16.84
CA PRO A 250 33.36 20.64 -15.78
C PRO A 250 33.65 21.59 -14.61
N GLN A 251 33.46 22.88 -14.77
CA GLN A 251 33.70 23.90 -13.73
C GLN A 251 32.44 24.28 -12.97
N ALA A 252 31.25 23.75 -13.35
CA ALA A 252 30.03 24.03 -12.66
C ALA A 252 29.97 23.23 -11.35
N ASP A 253 29.68 23.93 -10.25
CA ASP A 253 29.30 23.28 -9.01
C ASP A 253 27.81 22.87 -9.10
N ILE A 254 27.57 21.58 -9.18
CA ILE A 254 26.24 20.98 -9.23
C ILE A 254 25.88 20.23 -7.95
N SER A 255 26.63 20.49 -6.85
CA SER A 255 26.27 19.94 -5.54
C SER A 255 24.87 20.40 -5.11
N ALA A 256 24.20 19.54 -4.36
CA ALA A 256 22.83 19.81 -3.88
C ALA A 256 22.69 19.37 -2.43
N GLN A 257 21.88 20.09 -1.67
CA GLN A 257 21.66 19.78 -0.25
C GLN A 257 20.18 19.90 0.08
N ALA A 258 19.71 18.95 0.90
CA ALA A 258 18.41 19.03 1.53
C ALA A 258 18.55 18.89 3.04
N GLN A 259 17.86 19.75 3.79
CA GLN A 259 17.92 19.75 5.25
C GLN A 259 16.49 19.77 5.78
N GLN A 260 16.18 18.79 6.61
CA GLN A 260 14.92 18.71 7.34
C GLN A 260 15.13 17.98 8.67
N PRO A 261 15.88 18.59 9.62
CA PRO A 261 16.15 17.94 10.88
C PRO A 261 14.87 17.80 11.71
N ARG A 262 14.63 16.61 12.27
CA ARG A 262 13.58 16.40 13.25
C ARG A 262 14.05 16.80 14.66
N ALA A 263 13.11 17.02 15.59
CA ALA A 263 13.45 17.29 16.97
C ALA A 263 14.25 16.12 17.59
N GLY A 264 15.26 16.44 18.38
CA GLY A 264 16.12 15.49 19.09
C GLY A 264 17.61 15.79 18.93
N GLU A 265 18.41 15.09 19.71
CA GLU A 265 19.88 15.14 19.57
C GLU A 265 20.31 14.44 18.27
N TRP A 266 21.47 14.82 17.75
CA TRP A 266 22.06 14.24 16.52
C TRP A 266 21.17 14.37 15.27
N ASN A 267 20.27 15.33 15.26
CA ASN A 267 19.33 15.56 14.15
C ASN A 267 19.95 16.18 12.90
N GLN A 268 21.25 16.51 12.94
CA GLN A 268 22.02 17.11 11.83
C GLN A 268 22.98 16.12 11.19
N LEU A 269 22.87 14.82 11.47
CA LEU A 269 23.69 13.82 10.81
C LEU A 269 23.41 13.83 9.30
N GLU A 270 24.50 13.78 8.54
CA GLU A 270 24.50 13.91 7.07
C GLU A 270 24.72 12.55 6.41
N VAL A 271 24.01 12.35 5.29
CA VAL A 271 24.34 11.34 4.28
C VAL A 271 24.88 12.07 3.06
N TYR A 272 26.12 11.75 2.70
CA TYR A 272 26.75 12.23 1.47
C TYR A 272 26.73 11.12 0.42
N GLU A 273 26.26 11.44 -0.79
CA GLU A 273 26.22 10.52 -1.91
C GLU A 273 26.80 11.16 -3.18
N TRP A 274 27.62 10.40 -3.88
CA TRP A 274 28.09 10.70 -5.22
C TRP A 274 27.18 10.03 -6.25
N GLN A 275 26.60 10.80 -7.18
CA GLN A 275 25.49 10.35 -8.04
C GLN A 275 25.91 9.76 -9.39
N GLN A 276 27.19 9.74 -9.71
CA GLN A 276 27.79 9.07 -10.88
C GLN A 276 27.25 9.53 -12.27
N GLY A 277 26.84 10.78 -12.41
CA GLY A 277 26.35 11.34 -13.68
C GLY A 277 24.83 11.30 -13.84
N ASP A 278 24.09 11.08 -12.75
CA ASP A 278 22.63 10.99 -12.78
C ASP A 278 21.93 12.33 -13.06
N TYR A 279 22.60 13.46 -12.81
CA TYR A 279 22.08 14.78 -13.14
C TYR A 279 23.21 15.73 -13.60
N ILE A 280 22.83 16.67 -14.44
CA ILE A 280 23.76 17.64 -15.04
C ILE A 280 23.43 19.10 -14.70
N HIS A 281 22.33 19.34 -14.01
CA HIS A 281 21.88 20.65 -13.56
C HIS A 281 21.62 20.66 -12.06
N ALA A 282 22.05 21.71 -11.36
CA ALA A 282 21.92 21.86 -9.92
C ALA A 282 20.44 21.73 -9.42
N GLU A 283 19.48 22.19 -10.22
CA GLU A 283 18.06 22.09 -9.92
C GLU A 283 17.59 20.64 -9.81
N GLN A 284 18.02 19.77 -10.73
CA GLN A 284 17.72 18.34 -10.71
C GLN A 284 18.32 17.66 -9.46
N GLY A 285 19.58 18.05 -9.12
CA GLY A 285 20.23 17.59 -7.89
C GLY A 285 19.46 18.01 -6.65
N GLN A 286 18.96 19.26 -6.60
CA GLN A 286 18.20 19.77 -5.47
C GLN A 286 16.89 19.01 -5.26
N GLU A 287 16.14 18.76 -6.33
CA GLU A 287 14.92 17.94 -6.27
C GLU A 287 15.21 16.51 -5.81
N ARG A 288 16.32 15.93 -6.31
CA ARG A 288 16.75 14.59 -5.92
C ARG A 288 17.13 14.53 -4.44
N ALA A 289 17.90 15.51 -3.94
CA ALA A 289 18.25 15.60 -2.52
C ALA A 289 17.00 15.67 -1.63
N GLN A 290 16.01 16.46 -2.03
CA GLN A 290 14.72 16.53 -1.31
C GLN A 290 13.97 15.20 -1.32
N ARG A 291 13.91 14.50 -2.45
CA ARG A 291 13.26 13.17 -2.54
C ARG A 291 13.93 12.14 -1.63
N ILE A 292 15.27 12.10 -1.63
CA ILE A 292 16.03 11.22 -0.74
C ILE A 292 15.77 11.57 0.72
N GLN A 293 15.76 12.87 1.08
CA GLN A 293 15.43 13.34 2.41
C GLN A 293 14.03 12.89 2.84
N HIS A 294 13.02 13.04 1.99
CA HIS A 294 11.66 12.57 2.26
C HIS A 294 11.60 11.05 2.41
N SER A 295 12.36 10.30 1.61
CA SER A 295 12.45 8.84 1.73
C SER A 295 12.98 8.40 3.10
N HIS A 296 14.01 9.06 3.62
CA HIS A 296 14.49 8.81 4.99
C HIS A 296 13.44 9.19 6.03
N HIS A 297 12.75 10.32 5.84
CA HIS A 297 11.77 10.85 6.79
C HIS A 297 10.50 10.00 6.90
N GLN A 298 10.06 9.34 5.83
CA GLN A 298 8.86 8.49 5.87
C GLN A 298 8.95 7.35 6.90
N HIS A 299 10.16 6.95 7.29
CA HIS A 299 10.40 5.93 8.30
C HIS A 299 10.43 6.49 9.73
N GLY A 300 10.45 7.81 9.88
CA GLY A 300 10.65 8.47 11.17
C GLY A 300 9.42 8.48 12.07
N TYR A 301 8.22 8.46 11.52
CA TYR A 301 6.98 8.44 12.30
C TYR A 301 5.97 7.48 11.65
N ARG A 302 5.76 6.36 12.28
CA ARG A 302 4.83 5.31 11.85
C ARG A 302 4.06 4.77 13.04
N ALA A 303 2.89 4.20 12.81
CA ALA A 303 2.15 3.48 13.82
C ALA A 303 1.79 2.08 13.33
N ARG A 304 1.65 1.16 14.28
CA ARG A 304 0.96 -0.11 14.09
C ARG A 304 -0.34 -0.08 14.83
N ALA A 305 -1.42 -0.42 14.16
CA ALA A 305 -2.74 -0.53 14.74
C ALA A 305 -3.22 -1.99 14.70
N ARG A 306 -4.06 -2.36 15.65
CA ARG A 306 -4.77 -3.65 15.68
C ARG A 306 -6.21 -3.39 16.05
N GLY A 307 -7.13 -4.09 15.41
CA GLY A 307 -8.55 -3.96 15.63
C GLY A 307 -9.33 -5.05 14.90
N ASN A 308 -10.63 -4.92 14.91
CA ASN A 308 -11.54 -5.74 14.13
C ASN A 308 -12.04 -5.02 12.86
N THR A 309 -11.36 -3.92 12.47
CA THR A 309 -11.74 -3.07 11.33
C THR A 309 -11.41 -3.77 10.01
N ARG A 310 -12.45 -4.26 9.32
CA ARG A 310 -12.33 -4.96 8.03
C ARG A 310 -12.40 -4.01 6.83
N GLY A 311 -13.05 -2.86 7.00
CA GLY A 311 -13.30 -1.91 5.93
C GLY A 311 -12.17 -0.91 5.65
N VAL A 312 -11.11 -0.88 6.45
CA VAL A 312 -9.94 -0.01 6.21
C VAL A 312 -9.16 -0.50 4.99
N GLN A 313 -8.83 0.42 4.08
CA GLN A 313 -8.11 0.09 2.85
C GLN A 313 -6.75 0.79 2.78
N VAL A 314 -5.78 0.12 2.18
CA VAL A 314 -4.44 0.66 1.90
C VAL A 314 -4.52 1.75 0.84
N GLY A 315 -3.69 2.79 0.96
CA GLY A 315 -3.66 3.94 0.04
C GLY A 315 -4.68 5.03 0.36
N TYR A 316 -5.45 4.88 1.44
CA TYR A 316 -6.41 5.86 1.93
C TYR A 316 -6.04 6.31 3.33
N HIS A 317 -6.46 7.49 3.74
CA HIS A 317 -6.25 7.99 5.10
C HIS A 317 -7.52 7.91 5.95
N PHE A 318 -7.33 7.93 7.27
CA PHE A 318 -8.40 8.03 8.27
C PHE A 318 -7.94 8.91 9.42
N THR A 319 -8.87 9.54 10.10
CA THR A 319 -8.61 10.29 11.33
C THR A 319 -8.69 9.35 12.53
N LEU A 320 -7.63 9.27 13.34
CA LEU A 320 -7.66 8.56 14.61
C LEU A 320 -8.25 9.45 15.69
N ALA A 321 -9.15 8.91 16.50
CA ALA A 321 -9.76 9.59 17.63
C ALA A 321 -9.73 8.73 18.91
N ASN A 322 -9.87 9.38 20.06
CA ASN A 322 -9.95 8.75 21.37
C ASN A 322 -8.70 7.92 21.77
N HIS A 323 -7.54 8.25 21.21
CA HIS A 323 -6.29 7.66 21.64
C HIS A 323 -5.79 8.37 22.93
N PRO A 324 -5.30 7.63 23.97
CA PRO A 324 -4.85 8.24 25.22
C PRO A 324 -3.71 9.28 25.07
N ASN A 325 -2.86 9.10 24.07
CA ASN A 325 -1.89 10.11 23.67
C ASN A 325 -2.54 11.02 22.63
N GLU A 326 -2.89 12.24 23.02
CA GLU A 326 -3.55 13.24 22.18
C GLU A 326 -2.78 13.54 20.88
N ALA A 327 -1.46 13.53 20.90
CA ALA A 327 -0.62 13.75 19.73
C ALA A 327 -0.79 12.66 18.65
N SER A 328 -1.40 11.53 18.97
CA SER A 328 -1.70 10.45 18.02
C SER A 328 -3.07 10.61 17.35
N ASN A 329 -3.95 11.48 17.89
CA ASN A 329 -5.26 11.79 17.32
C ASN A 329 -5.09 12.73 16.15
N MET A 330 -4.77 12.16 14.98
CA MET A 330 -4.45 12.86 13.75
C MET A 330 -4.79 11.96 12.56
N ASP A 331 -4.60 12.50 11.36
CA ASP A 331 -4.78 11.73 10.13
C ASP A 331 -3.62 10.77 9.89
N TRP A 332 -3.96 9.53 9.56
CA TRP A 332 -3.04 8.45 9.26
C TRP A 332 -3.29 7.86 7.87
N LEU A 333 -2.24 7.84 7.05
CA LEU A 333 -2.25 7.10 5.77
C LEU A 333 -1.98 5.63 6.01
N VAL A 334 -2.83 4.76 5.47
CA VAL A 334 -2.67 3.31 5.58
C VAL A 334 -1.67 2.81 4.53
N LEU A 335 -0.51 2.37 4.98
CA LEU A 335 0.56 1.87 4.13
C LEU A 335 0.51 0.36 3.89
N GLY A 336 -0.11 -0.38 4.79
CA GLY A 336 -0.23 -1.82 4.69
C GLY A 336 -1.26 -2.35 5.68
N GLN A 337 -1.82 -3.51 5.39
CA GLN A 337 -2.81 -4.17 6.22
C GLN A 337 -2.64 -5.69 6.15
N GLN A 338 -2.85 -6.34 7.27
CA GLN A 338 -3.05 -7.79 7.37
C GLN A 338 -4.44 -8.01 7.95
N ILE A 339 -5.20 -8.91 7.34
CA ILE A 339 -6.54 -9.30 7.78
C ILE A 339 -6.52 -10.81 7.99
N ASP A 340 -6.85 -11.24 9.20
CA ASP A 340 -7.09 -12.64 9.55
C ASP A 340 -8.61 -12.82 9.70
N VAL A 341 -9.20 -13.74 8.92
CA VAL A 341 -10.65 -13.95 8.84
C VAL A 341 -11.02 -15.34 9.31
#